data_91a7451fb3203b172075e41ff383bc77
#
_entry.id   91a7451fb3203b172075e41ff383bc77
#
_cell.length_a   1.000
_cell.length_b   1.000
_cell.length_c   1.000
_cell.angle_alpha   90.00
_cell.angle_beta   90.00
_cell.angle_gamma   90.00
#
_symmetry.space_group_name_H-M   'P 1'
#
loop_
_entity.id
_entity.type
_entity.pdbx_description
1 polymer ?
#
loop_
_entity_poly.entity_id
_entity_poly.type
_entity_poly.pdbx_seq_one_letter_code
_entity_poly.pdbx_strand_id
1 'polypeptide(L)'
;QWSPDSRWILTNYIGTGGWNNLDVALVNASGNGEIHNLTQSGYNDSGAKWVLDGKAMIWESDRAGYRSHGSWGAHGDMYIMFFDLEAYERFLMTKEELALVEEAEKEKKDEKKDETDKKGKKDAKKADDKKKDDVKPLTFDLENCRDRIVRLTQHSSSVGDAVLSKKGDKLYYQPSFEKGSDLWCQDLKENSTKLIMKDIGRGMMIPDKKGENFYLCTRGGIKQVTIKDGKSKPVAFDAIFDYQPAKEREYIFDHAWQQVKDKFYKEDIHGIDWEGYRDTYRRFLPSINNNYDFQDLLSEMLGELNGSHTGARYYPNGPTLSTANFGVFFDQSY
;
A
#
# COMPACT_ATOMS: atom_id res chain seq x y z
N GLN A 1 6.52 4.79 1.95
CA GLN A 1 7.14 3.75 2.79
C GLN A 1 8.60 4.09 3.05
N TRP A 2 9.06 3.98 4.31
CA TRP A 2 10.47 4.19 4.68
C TRP A 2 11.37 3.09 4.10
N SER A 3 12.57 3.50 3.67
CA SER A 3 13.62 2.55 3.27
C SER A 3 14.15 1.74 4.47
N PRO A 4 14.74 0.56 4.24
CA PRO A 4 15.33 -0.25 5.31
C PRO A 4 16.40 0.48 6.15
N ASP A 5 17.13 1.42 5.54
CA ASP A 5 18.16 2.24 6.21
C ASP A 5 17.61 3.54 6.83
N SER A 6 16.29 3.78 6.74
CA SER A 6 15.59 4.96 7.27
C SER A 6 16.09 6.30 6.72
N ARG A 7 16.67 6.33 5.52
CA ARG A 7 17.20 7.54 4.88
C ARG A 7 16.35 8.04 3.73
N TRP A 8 15.45 7.18 3.21
CA TRP A 8 14.62 7.46 2.05
C TRP A 8 13.18 7.06 2.25
N ILE A 9 12.29 7.66 1.49
CA ILE A 9 10.87 7.38 1.49
C ILE A 9 10.41 7.13 0.06
N LEU A 10 9.76 5.98 -0.19
CA LEU A 10 8.95 5.79 -1.40
C LEU A 10 7.56 6.39 -1.17
N THR A 11 7.11 7.20 -2.11
CA THR A 11 5.78 7.83 -2.08
C THR A 11 5.22 7.95 -3.49
N ASN A 12 3.93 8.23 -3.58
CA ASN A 12 3.28 8.59 -4.83
C ASN A 12 3.17 10.11 -4.92
N TYR A 13 3.28 10.65 -6.12
CA TYR A 13 3.06 12.06 -6.37
C TYR A 13 2.67 12.30 -7.84
N ILE A 14 2.23 13.49 -8.16
CA ILE A 14 1.94 13.90 -9.53
C ILE A 14 3.19 14.58 -10.08
N GLY A 15 4.06 13.80 -10.77
CA GLY A 15 5.37 14.26 -11.22
C GLY A 15 5.37 14.87 -12.62
N THR A 16 4.60 14.31 -13.53
CA THR A 16 4.62 14.66 -14.96
C THR A 16 3.42 15.49 -15.41
N GLY A 17 2.54 15.83 -14.48
CA GLY A 17 1.31 16.57 -14.78
C GLY A 17 0.10 15.65 -15.01
N GLY A 18 -1.07 16.26 -15.08
CA GLY A 18 -2.34 15.53 -15.08
C GLY A 18 -2.85 15.32 -13.66
N TRP A 19 -4.16 15.35 -13.50
CA TRP A 19 -4.78 15.33 -12.19
C TRP A 19 -4.86 13.93 -11.54
N ASN A 20 -4.61 12.87 -12.30
CA ASN A 20 -4.77 11.48 -11.85
C ASN A 20 -3.66 10.52 -12.35
N ASN A 21 -2.56 11.02 -12.87
CA ASN A 21 -1.43 10.19 -13.25
C ASN A 21 -0.37 10.27 -12.14
N LEU A 22 -0.35 9.25 -11.31
CA LEU A 22 0.63 9.15 -10.23
C LEU A 22 1.92 8.54 -10.75
N ASP A 23 3.03 9.10 -10.33
CA ASP A 23 4.36 8.50 -10.42
C ASP A 23 4.83 8.04 -9.04
N VAL A 24 5.79 7.13 -9.00
CA VAL A 24 6.51 6.77 -7.77
C VAL A 24 7.72 7.68 -7.62
N ALA A 25 7.84 8.29 -6.45
CA ALA A 25 8.99 9.11 -6.09
C ALA A 25 9.81 8.49 -4.97
N LEU A 26 11.13 8.73 -5.06
CA LEU A 26 12.10 8.51 -3.99
C LEU A 26 12.45 9.88 -3.38
N VAL A 27 12.16 10.04 -2.09
CA VAL A 27 12.37 11.30 -1.37
C VAL A 27 13.42 11.10 -0.30
N ASN A 28 14.39 12.02 -0.22
CA ASN A 28 15.38 12.02 0.84
C ASN A 28 14.74 12.40 2.18
N ALA A 29 14.90 11.56 3.19
CA ALA A 29 14.25 11.73 4.50
C ALA A 29 14.89 12.82 5.38
N SER A 30 16.00 13.42 4.95
CA SER A 30 16.64 14.53 5.68
C SER A 30 15.88 15.85 5.59
N GLY A 31 14.88 15.94 4.70
CA GLY A 31 14.14 17.18 4.46
C GLY A 31 14.86 18.22 3.59
N ASN A 32 15.91 17.81 2.89
CA ASN A 32 16.67 18.70 1.98
C ASN A 32 15.95 19.00 0.66
N GLY A 33 14.75 18.48 0.44
CA GLY A 33 13.96 18.69 -0.78
C GLY A 33 14.37 17.82 -1.96
N GLU A 34 15.30 16.87 -1.79
CA GLU A 34 15.75 15.98 -2.85
C GLU A 34 14.66 14.94 -3.17
N ILE A 35 14.15 14.98 -4.40
CA ILE A 35 13.09 14.11 -4.91
C ILE A 35 13.51 13.57 -6.28
N HIS A 36 13.43 12.24 -6.42
CA HIS A 36 13.66 11.55 -7.68
C HIS A 36 12.38 10.90 -8.17
N ASN A 37 11.90 11.29 -9.36
CA ASN A 37 10.81 10.58 -10.03
C ASN A 37 11.35 9.27 -10.61
N LEU A 38 10.92 8.13 -10.06
CA LEU A 38 11.43 6.82 -10.47
C LEU A 38 10.74 6.29 -11.73
N THR A 39 9.43 6.49 -11.87
CA THR A 39 8.66 5.84 -12.94
C THR A 39 8.52 6.69 -14.20
N GLN A 40 8.25 7.99 -14.10
CA GLN A 40 8.12 8.94 -15.21
C GLN A 40 7.36 8.38 -16.43
N SER A 41 6.23 7.70 -16.19
CA SER A 41 5.68 6.81 -17.20
C SER A 41 4.48 7.39 -17.97
N GLY A 42 3.82 8.40 -17.44
CA GLY A 42 2.54 8.88 -17.94
C GLY A 42 1.36 7.91 -17.71
N TYR A 43 1.61 6.82 -17.00
CA TYR A 43 0.62 5.87 -16.51
C TYR A 43 0.33 6.14 -15.03
N ASN A 44 -0.64 5.42 -14.46
CA ASN A 44 -0.89 5.50 -13.02
C ASN A 44 -0.02 4.46 -12.29
N ASP A 45 1.06 4.93 -11.67
CA ASP A 45 2.02 4.12 -10.93
C ASP A 45 1.84 4.36 -9.44
N SER A 46 1.50 3.34 -8.66
CA SER A 46 1.17 3.50 -7.24
C SER A 46 1.52 2.30 -6.37
N GLY A 47 1.37 2.45 -5.05
CA GLY A 47 1.53 1.34 -4.11
C GLY A 47 2.95 0.81 -3.98
N ALA A 48 3.97 1.64 -4.21
CA ALA A 48 5.36 1.21 -4.20
C ALA A 48 5.81 0.68 -2.83
N LYS A 49 6.51 -0.46 -2.85
CA LYS A 49 7.08 -1.12 -1.68
C LYS A 49 8.53 -1.50 -1.90
N TRP A 50 9.36 -1.28 -0.87
CA TRP A 50 10.72 -1.81 -0.84
C TRP A 50 10.71 -3.33 -0.79
N VAL A 51 11.57 -3.94 -1.57
CA VAL A 51 11.81 -5.39 -1.59
C VAL A 51 13.30 -5.69 -1.71
N LEU A 52 13.70 -6.94 -1.49
CA LEU A 52 15.08 -7.40 -1.60
C LEU A 52 16.06 -6.53 -0.78
N ASP A 53 15.70 -6.28 0.47
CA ASP A 53 16.47 -5.47 1.43
C ASP A 53 16.82 -4.05 0.91
N GLY A 54 15.93 -3.45 0.10
CA GLY A 54 16.10 -2.11 -0.47
C GLY A 54 16.81 -2.06 -1.83
N LYS A 55 17.20 -3.20 -2.39
CA LYS A 55 17.82 -3.28 -3.73
C LYS A 55 16.82 -3.11 -4.87
N ALA A 56 15.53 -3.23 -4.58
CA ALA A 56 14.45 -3.08 -5.54
C ALA A 56 13.18 -2.53 -4.90
N MET A 57 12.24 -2.09 -5.74
CA MET A 57 10.86 -1.81 -5.36
C MET A 57 9.88 -2.57 -6.25
N ILE A 58 8.72 -2.93 -5.70
CA ILE A 58 7.55 -3.36 -6.48
C ILE A 58 6.49 -2.27 -6.43
N TRP A 59 5.69 -2.15 -7.49
CA TRP A 59 4.56 -1.20 -7.56
C TRP A 59 3.50 -1.69 -8.54
N GLU A 60 2.30 -1.12 -8.44
CA GLU A 60 1.22 -1.31 -9.42
C GLU A 60 1.29 -0.27 -10.52
N SER A 61 1.05 -0.68 -11.78
CA SER A 61 0.96 0.20 -12.94
C SER A 61 -0.11 -0.27 -13.92
N ASP A 62 -0.86 0.66 -14.51
CA ASP A 62 -1.85 0.38 -15.56
C ASP A 62 -1.28 0.42 -17.00
N ARG A 63 0.07 0.36 -17.13
CA ARG A 63 0.77 0.51 -18.43
C ARG A 63 0.54 -0.62 -19.42
N ALA A 64 0.21 -1.82 -18.98
CA ALA A 64 0.01 -3.00 -19.85
C ALA A 64 -1.43 -3.51 -19.87
N GLY A 65 -2.27 -3.13 -18.91
CA GLY A 65 -3.65 -3.55 -18.82
C GLY A 65 -4.61 -2.64 -19.60
N TYR A 66 -5.90 -2.98 -19.52
CA TYR A 66 -6.95 -2.08 -20.00
C TYR A 66 -6.88 -0.75 -19.25
N ARG A 67 -6.87 0.35 -19.98
CA ARG A 67 -6.82 1.69 -19.41
C ARG A 67 -8.07 2.47 -19.77
N SER A 68 -8.85 2.81 -18.77
CA SER A 68 -9.98 3.71 -18.90
C SER A 68 -9.55 5.18 -18.92
N HIS A 69 -10.48 6.09 -19.20
CA HIS A 69 -10.26 7.53 -19.09
C HIS A 69 -9.77 7.89 -17.66
N GLY A 70 -8.66 8.62 -17.55
CA GLY A 70 -8.08 9.02 -16.29
C GLY A 70 -7.73 7.85 -15.34
N SER A 71 -7.49 6.66 -15.87
CA SER A 71 -7.23 5.42 -15.11
C SER A 71 -8.38 4.95 -14.21
N TRP A 72 -9.58 5.45 -14.42
CA TRP A 72 -10.76 5.01 -13.66
C TRP A 72 -11.24 3.65 -14.13
N GLY A 73 -11.12 2.64 -13.26
CA GLY A 73 -11.44 1.26 -13.59
C GLY A 73 -10.41 0.61 -14.53
N ALA A 74 -9.23 1.16 -14.66
CA ALA A 74 -8.13 0.55 -15.38
C ALA A 74 -7.68 -0.75 -14.72
N HIS A 75 -7.10 -1.65 -15.50
CA HIS A 75 -6.49 -2.87 -15.02
C HIS A 75 -4.99 -2.64 -14.85
N GLY A 76 -4.47 -2.92 -13.67
CA GLY A 76 -3.06 -2.81 -13.33
C GLY A 76 -2.35 -4.15 -13.33
N ASP A 77 -1.05 -4.05 -13.22
CA ASP A 77 -0.09 -5.13 -13.09
C ASP A 77 0.94 -4.79 -12.03
N MET A 78 1.52 -5.81 -11.41
CA MET A 78 2.67 -5.61 -10.54
C MET A 78 3.96 -5.61 -11.34
N TYR A 79 4.80 -4.63 -11.07
CA TYR A 79 6.14 -4.48 -11.64
C TYR A 79 7.19 -4.48 -10.55
N ILE A 80 8.43 -4.78 -10.90
CA ILE A 80 9.62 -4.62 -10.06
C ILE A 80 10.64 -3.77 -10.81
N MET A 81 11.28 -2.84 -10.10
CA MET A 81 12.41 -2.03 -10.56
C MET A 81 13.61 -2.28 -9.65
N PHE A 82 14.79 -2.52 -10.25
CA PHE A 82 16.00 -2.79 -9.50
C PHE A 82 16.92 -1.56 -9.47
N PHE A 83 17.32 -1.18 -8.27
CA PHE A 83 18.31 -0.14 -8.02
C PHE A 83 19.75 -0.67 -8.08
N ASP A 84 19.91 -1.97 -7.99
CA ASP A 84 21.17 -2.71 -7.95
C ASP A 84 21.26 -3.68 -9.12
N LEU A 85 22.35 -3.62 -9.89
CA LEU A 85 22.52 -4.44 -11.10
C LEU A 85 22.69 -5.93 -10.75
N GLU A 86 23.44 -6.25 -9.73
CA GLU A 86 23.66 -7.64 -9.30
C GLU A 86 22.34 -8.31 -8.88
N ALA A 87 21.50 -7.57 -8.16
CA ALA A 87 20.16 -8.05 -7.80
C ALA A 87 19.27 -8.28 -9.03
N TYR A 88 19.37 -7.42 -10.05
CA TYR A 88 18.64 -7.59 -11.31
C TYR A 88 19.11 -8.83 -12.08
N GLU A 89 20.41 -8.99 -12.27
CA GLU A 89 20.99 -10.16 -12.96
C GLU A 89 20.62 -11.45 -12.23
N ARG A 90 20.73 -11.48 -10.90
CA ARG A 90 20.33 -12.64 -10.08
C ARG A 90 18.82 -12.94 -10.18
N PHE A 91 17.99 -11.91 -10.29
CA PHE A 91 16.54 -12.08 -10.48
C PHE A 91 16.22 -12.70 -11.84
N LEU A 92 16.96 -12.40 -12.89
CA LEU A 92 16.76 -12.95 -14.23
C LEU A 92 17.27 -14.39 -14.38
N MET A 93 18.13 -14.88 -13.50
CA MET A 93 18.66 -16.25 -13.54
C MET A 93 17.51 -17.27 -13.51
N THR A 94 17.68 -18.34 -14.25
CA THR A 94 16.83 -19.53 -14.17
C THR A 94 16.97 -20.19 -12.79
N LYS A 95 16.10 -21.12 -12.48
CA LYS A 95 16.16 -21.88 -11.22
C LYS A 95 17.46 -22.67 -11.09
N GLU A 96 17.93 -23.25 -12.20
CA GLU A 96 19.17 -24.03 -12.29
C GLU A 96 20.41 -23.15 -12.10
N GLU A 97 20.46 -22.00 -12.78
CA GLU A 97 21.57 -21.05 -12.64
C GLU A 97 21.65 -20.49 -11.21
N LEU A 98 20.50 -20.16 -10.61
CA LEU A 98 20.43 -19.68 -9.24
C LEU A 98 20.91 -20.74 -8.24
N ALA A 99 20.55 -22.02 -8.44
CA ALA A 99 21.01 -23.13 -7.60
C ALA A 99 22.53 -23.27 -7.64
N LEU A 100 23.13 -23.18 -8.82
CA LEU A 100 24.60 -23.26 -8.98
C LEU A 100 25.32 -22.10 -8.28
N VAL A 101 24.77 -20.88 -8.39
CA VAL A 101 25.33 -19.70 -7.69
C VAL A 101 25.21 -19.85 -6.17
N GLU A 102 24.05 -20.30 -5.65
CA GLU A 102 23.85 -20.54 -4.22
C GLU A 102 24.79 -21.67 -3.67
N GLU A 103 25.08 -22.68 -4.46
CA GLU A 103 26.02 -23.75 -4.11
C GLU A 103 27.45 -23.22 -4.01
N ALA A 104 27.91 -22.49 -5.03
CA ALA A 104 29.23 -21.86 -5.02
C ALA A 104 29.42 -20.84 -3.88
N GLU A 105 28.35 -20.09 -3.53
CA GLU A 105 28.35 -19.17 -2.38
C GLU A 105 28.47 -19.91 -1.03
N LYS A 106 27.87 -21.11 -0.91
CA LYS A 106 27.96 -21.93 0.29
C LYS A 106 29.38 -22.49 0.45
N GLU A 107 29.97 -23.04 -0.60
CA GLU A 107 31.32 -23.54 -0.59
C GLU A 107 32.33 -22.48 -0.12
N LYS A 108 32.26 -21.26 -0.69
CA LYS A 108 33.11 -20.13 -0.27
C LYS A 108 32.89 -19.69 1.19
N LYS A 109 31.72 -19.88 1.74
CA LYS A 109 31.44 -19.56 3.16
C LYS A 109 31.99 -20.63 4.09
N ASP A 110 31.93 -21.86 3.69
CA ASP A 110 32.47 -23.00 4.48
C ASP A 110 33.98 -22.97 4.49
N GLU A 111 34.64 -22.69 3.35
CA GLU A 111 36.11 -22.49 3.26
C GLU A 111 36.58 -21.35 4.19
N LYS A 112 35.84 -20.20 4.23
CA LYS A 112 36.16 -19.08 5.14
C LYS A 112 35.99 -19.42 6.61
N LYS A 113 35.05 -20.30 6.97
CA LYS A 113 34.87 -20.76 8.36
C LYS A 113 36.03 -21.65 8.80
N ASP A 114 36.48 -22.56 7.94
CA ASP A 114 37.61 -23.43 8.23
C ASP A 114 38.92 -22.65 8.42
N GLU A 115 39.10 -21.52 7.70
CA GLU A 115 40.25 -20.65 7.90
C GLU A 115 40.18 -19.82 9.19
N THR A 116 38.98 -19.44 9.64
CA THR A 116 38.78 -18.68 10.89
C THR A 116 38.89 -19.56 12.13
N ASP A 117 38.44 -20.81 12.09
CA ASP A 117 38.57 -21.75 13.20
C ASP A 117 40.03 -22.20 13.44
N LYS A 118 40.90 -22.12 12.43
CA LYS A 118 42.33 -22.34 12.57
C LYS A 118 43.11 -21.18 13.22
N LYS A 119 42.51 -19.97 13.32
CA LYS A 119 43.18 -18.76 13.86
C LYS A 119 42.66 -18.24 15.20
N GLY A 120 41.66 -18.83 15.82
CA GLY A 120 40.96 -18.21 16.94
C GLY A 120 40.73 -19.08 18.18
N LYS A 121 41.82 -19.47 18.91
CA LYS A 121 41.73 -19.82 20.31
C LYS A 121 42.61 -18.90 21.14
N LYS A 122 42.16 -17.70 21.44
CA LYS A 122 42.54 -16.94 22.65
C LYS A 122 41.58 -15.75 22.87
N ASP A 123 41.06 -15.76 24.12
CA ASP A 123 40.46 -14.64 24.82
C ASP A 123 39.04 -14.18 24.41
N ALA A 124 38.05 -14.87 25.01
CA ALA A 124 36.70 -14.31 25.16
C ALA A 124 36.45 -13.99 26.65
N LYS A 125 36.38 -12.71 27.01
CA LYS A 125 35.65 -12.27 28.22
C LYS A 125 34.97 -10.92 27.97
N LYS A 126 33.63 -11.01 28.03
CA LYS A 126 32.63 -9.98 28.39
C LYS A 126 32.75 -8.57 27.84
N ALA A 127 31.81 -8.23 26.95
CA ALA A 127 31.04 -7.00 27.07
C ALA A 127 29.71 -7.20 26.36
N ASP A 128 28.65 -7.26 27.13
CA ASP A 128 27.24 -7.25 26.69
C ASP A 128 26.88 -5.78 26.41
N ASP A 129 27.36 -5.26 25.29
CA ASP A 129 26.95 -3.96 24.76
C ASP A 129 26.07 -4.24 23.52
N LYS A 130 24.80 -3.86 23.62
CA LYS A 130 23.87 -3.82 22.50
C LYS A 130 24.49 -3.01 21.37
N LYS A 131 25.22 -3.66 20.45
CA LYS A 131 25.53 -3.08 19.16
C LYS A 131 24.19 -2.78 18.48
N LYS A 132 23.83 -1.51 18.37
CA LYS A 132 22.96 -1.04 17.29
C LYS A 132 23.63 -1.53 16.02
N ASP A 133 23.00 -2.45 15.31
CA ASP A 133 23.44 -2.82 13.96
C ASP A 133 23.42 -1.53 13.14
N ASP A 134 24.60 -1.01 12.82
CA ASP A 134 24.74 0.12 11.91
C ASP A 134 24.25 -0.34 10.54
N VAL A 135 23.01 -0.05 10.23
CA VAL A 135 22.41 -0.37 8.92
C VAL A 135 23.19 0.39 7.86
N LYS A 136 23.83 -0.35 6.96
CA LYS A 136 24.60 0.26 5.87
C LYS A 136 23.68 1.11 5.00
N PRO A 137 24.12 2.32 4.59
CA PRO A 137 23.38 3.13 3.65
C PRO A 137 23.07 2.37 2.36
N LEU A 138 21.84 2.50 1.88
CA LEU A 138 21.48 2.01 0.56
C LEU A 138 22.14 2.88 -0.51
N THR A 139 22.56 2.23 -1.58
CA THR A 139 23.06 2.88 -2.79
C THR A 139 22.14 2.58 -3.95
N PHE A 140 21.87 3.58 -4.78
CA PHE A 140 20.95 3.46 -5.89
C PHE A 140 21.62 3.86 -7.19
N ASP A 141 21.55 2.99 -8.19
CA ASP A 141 21.84 3.35 -9.57
C ASP A 141 20.56 3.92 -10.20
N LEU A 142 20.27 5.20 -9.90
CA LEU A 142 19.05 5.87 -10.36
C LEU A 142 19.10 6.22 -11.85
N GLU A 143 20.26 6.31 -12.43
CA GLU A 143 20.44 6.65 -13.85
C GLU A 143 19.94 5.50 -14.75
N ASN A 144 20.21 4.25 -14.36
CA ASN A 144 19.90 3.07 -15.18
C ASN A 144 18.75 2.20 -14.62
N CYS A 145 18.15 2.57 -13.49
CA CYS A 145 17.13 1.72 -12.85
C CYS A 145 15.88 1.50 -13.71
N ARG A 146 15.55 2.45 -14.61
CA ARG A 146 14.40 2.33 -15.52
C ARG A 146 14.58 1.27 -16.60
N ASP A 147 15.83 0.90 -16.93
CA ASP A 147 16.12 -0.18 -17.87
C ASP A 147 16.02 -1.57 -17.19
N ARG A 148 15.86 -1.57 -15.87
CA ARG A 148 15.77 -2.78 -15.04
C ARG A 148 14.38 -2.95 -14.43
N ILE A 149 13.36 -2.83 -15.27
CA ILE A 149 11.95 -3.03 -14.92
C ILE A 149 11.46 -4.36 -15.47
N VAL A 150 10.81 -5.16 -14.63
CA VAL A 150 10.19 -6.42 -15.02
C VAL A 150 8.74 -6.46 -14.57
N ARG A 151 7.83 -6.89 -15.48
CA ARG A 151 6.44 -7.18 -15.14
C ARG A 151 6.38 -8.53 -14.40
N LEU A 152 5.72 -8.55 -13.24
CA LEU A 152 5.62 -9.73 -12.39
C LEU A 152 4.35 -10.53 -12.61
N THR A 153 3.23 -9.87 -12.94
CA THR A 153 1.94 -10.53 -13.16
C THR A 153 1.77 -10.96 -14.62
N GLN A 154 1.14 -12.13 -14.84
CA GLN A 154 0.87 -12.63 -16.19
C GLN A 154 -0.37 -11.98 -16.80
N HIS A 155 -1.37 -11.67 -15.98
CA HIS A 155 -2.68 -11.14 -16.41
C HIS A 155 -2.99 -9.87 -15.66
N SER A 156 -3.38 -8.84 -16.40
CA SER A 156 -3.81 -7.57 -15.84
C SER A 156 -5.17 -7.71 -15.17
N SER A 157 -5.34 -7.04 -14.03
CA SER A 157 -6.60 -6.99 -13.29
C SER A 157 -6.66 -5.74 -12.41
N SER A 158 -7.73 -5.56 -11.68
CA SER A 158 -7.72 -4.61 -10.58
C SER A 158 -6.94 -5.22 -9.40
N VAL A 159 -5.67 -4.89 -9.26
CA VAL A 159 -4.80 -5.39 -8.19
C VAL A 159 -5.08 -4.61 -6.90
N GLY A 160 -5.13 -5.29 -5.78
CA GLY A 160 -5.25 -4.67 -4.45
C GLY A 160 -3.90 -4.39 -3.83
N ASP A 161 -3.26 -5.43 -3.32
CA ASP A 161 -1.94 -5.33 -2.68
C ASP A 161 -1.08 -6.55 -3.03
N ALA A 162 0.23 -6.45 -2.81
CA ALA A 162 1.16 -7.51 -3.13
C ALA A 162 2.32 -7.61 -2.12
N VAL A 163 2.87 -8.83 -2.00
CA VAL A 163 4.08 -9.15 -1.24
C VAL A 163 4.98 -10.04 -2.08
N LEU A 164 6.23 -9.61 -2.25
CA LEU A 164 7.29 -10.41 -2.85
C LEU A 164 8.04 -11.17 -1.74
N SER A 165 8.36 -12.43 -1.98
CA SER A 165 9.24 -13.22 -1.09
C SER A 165 10.62 -12.58 -0.98
N LYS A 166 11.32 -12.80 0.13
CA LYS A 166 12.70 -12.30 0.31
C LYS A 166 13.69 -12.80 -0.75
N LYS A 167 13.43 -13.97 -1.32
CA LYS A 167 14.25 -14.53 -2.40
C LYS A 167 13.89 -13.95 -3.77
N GLY A 168 12.79 -13.22 -3.90
CA GLY A 168 12.31 -12.74 -5.17
C GLY A 168 11.72 -13.82 -6.09
N ASP A 169 11.39 -14.99 -5.56
CA ASP A 169 10.90 -16.15 -6.33
C ASP A 169 9.38 -16.26 -6.34
N LYS A 170 8.68 -15.68 -5.37
CA LYS A 170 7.21 -15.75 -5.26
C LYS A 170 6.59 -14.38 -5.04
N LEU A 171 5.57 -14.08 -5.83
CA LEU A 171 4.71 -12.91 -5.66
C LEU A 171 3.35 -13.37 -5.16
N TYR A 172 2.93 -12.92 -3.97
CA TYR A 172 1.56 -13.00 -3.50
C TYR A 172 0.86 -11.70 -3.83
N TYR A 173 -0.32 -11.74 -4.44
CA TYR A 173 -1.05 -10.53 -4.85
C TYR A 173 -2.57 -10.76 -4.83
N GLN A 174 -3.33 -9.66 -4.83
CA GLN A 174 -4.79 -9.65 -4.74
C GLN A 174 -5.41 -9.18 -6.06
N PRO A 175 -5.55 -10.02 -7.08
CA PRO A 175 -6.27 -9.66 -8.29
C PRO A 175 -7.78 -9.78 -8.11
N SER A 176 -8.51 -9.07 -8.98
CA SER A 176 -9.96 -9.18 -9.15
C SER A 176 -10.25 -9.56 -10.60
N PHE A 177 -10.23 -10.86 -10.92
CA PHE A 177 -10.51 -11.35 -12.28
C PHE A 177 -12.00 -11.49 -12.55
N GLU A 178 -12.78 -11.84 -11.53
CA GLU A 178 -14.24 -12.02 -11.61
C GLU A 178 -14.92 -11.13 -10.56
N LYS A 179 -15.77 -11.73 -9.72
CA LYS A 179 -16.39 -11.04 -8.59
C LYS A 179 -15.53 -11.19 -7.35
N GLY A 180 -15.23 -10.05 -6.69
CA GLY A 180 -14.44 -10.03 -5.45
C GLY A 180 -12.94 -9.97 -5.70
N SER A 181 -12.16 -10.14 -4.65
CA SER A 181 -10.70 -10.22 -4.68
C SER A 181 -10.24 -11.52 -4.08
N ASP A 182 -9.35 -12.20 -4.77
CA ASP A 182 -8.75 -13.47 -4.36
C ASP A 182 -7.29 -13.27 -3.96
N LEU A 183 -6.72 -14.20 -3.24
CA LEU A 183 -5.28 -14.28 -3.02
C LEU A 183 -4.65 -15.29 -3.97
N TRP A 184 -3.74 -14.84 -4.80
CA TRP A 184 -2.97 -15.65 -5.73
C TRP A 184 -1.48 -15.63 -5.40
N CYS A 185 -0.79 -16.68 -5.80
CA CYS A 185 0.67 -16.77 -5.75
C CYS A 185 1.20 -17.05 -7.16
N GLN A 186 2.05 -16.16 -7.65
CA GLN A 186 2.86 -16.33 -8.86
C GLN A 186 4.23 -16.85 -8.45
N ASP A 187 4.62 -18.04 -8.93
CA ASP A 187 6.00 -18.49 -8.89
C ASP A 187 6.74 -17.88 -10.08
N LEU A 188 7.71 -17.02 -9.80
CA LEU A 188 8.41 -16.22 -10.81
C LEU A 188 9.53 -17.03 -11.51
N LYS A 189 9.95 -18.14 -10.94
CA LYS A 189 10.98 -19.01 -11.54
C LYS A 189 10.38 -20.12 -12.40
N GLU A 190 9.23 -20.63 -11.99
CA GLU A 190 8.49 -21.65 -12.74
C GLU A 190 7.43 -21.04 -13.68
N ASN A 191 7.26 -19.73 -13.62
CA ASN A 191 6.24 -18.98 -14.36
C ASN A 191 4.83 -19.59 -14.22
N SER A 192 4.50 -20.05 -13.01
CA SER A 192 3.23 -20.70 -12.70
C SER A 192 2.43 -19.90 -11.68
N THR A 193 1.10 -19.94 -11.81
CA THR A 193 0.18 -19.18 -10.95
C THR A 193 -0.75 -20.12 -10.21
N LYS A 194 -0.95 -19.89 -8.91
CA LYS A 194 -1.82 -20.71 -8.06
C LYS A 194 -2.77 -19.82 -7.26
N LEU A 195 -4.06 -20.20 -7.27
CA LEU A 195 -5.05 -19.65 -6.36
C LEU A 195 -4.79 -20.16 -4.94
N ILE A 196 -4.65 -19.26 -3.98
CA ILE A 196 -4.40 -19.57 -2.57
C ILE A 196 -5.70 -19.50 -1.75
N MET A 197 -6.45 -18.41 -1.88
CA MET A 197 -7.74 -18.23 -1.20
C MET A 197 -8.70 -17.45 -2.07
N LYS A 198 -9.98 -17.81 -2.04
CA LYS A 198 -11.08 -17.09 -2.70
C LYS A 198 -11.72 -16.06 -1.78
N ASP A 199 -12.32 -15.05 -2.37
CA ASP A 199 -13.21 -14.07 -1.72
C ASP A 199 -12.62 -13.48 -0.43
N ILE A 200 -11.33 -13.11 -0.47
CA ILE A 200 -10.65 -12.54 0.70
C ILE A 200 -11.07 -11.09 0.98
N GLY A 201 -11.71 -10.43 0.02
CA GLY A 201 -11.89 -8.99 0.02
C GLY A 201 -10.57 -8.24 -0.22
N ARG A 202 -10.65 -6.92 -0.41
CA ARG A 202 -9.45 -6.08 -0.51
C ARG A 202 -8.89 -5.77 0.88
N GLY A 203 -7.58 -5.74 1.00
CA GLY A 203 -6.91 -5.43 2.25
C GLY A 203 -5.41 -5.25 2.07
N MET A 204 -4.74 -4.94 3.17
CA MET A 204 -3.28 -4.78 3.20
C MET A 204 -2.58 -6.12 3.43
N MET A 205 -1.43 -6.28 2.79
CA MET A 205 -0.55 -7.42 2.96
C MET A 205 0.78 -6.94 3.56
N ILE A 206 1.03 -7.30 4.81
CA ILE A 206 2.17 -6.82 5.59
C ILE A 206 3.12 -7.98 5.86
N PRO A 207 4.33 -8.02 5.27
CA PRO A 207 5.30 -9.07 5.54
C PRO A 207 5.85 -8.96 6.97
N ASP A 208 6.17 -10.10 7.58
CA ASP A 208 6.90 -10.12 8.83
C ASP A 208 8.40 -9.77 8.62
N LYS A 209 9.10 -9.42 9.70
CA LYS A 209 10.53 -9.04 9.63
C LYS A 209 11.44 -10.16 9.11
N LYS A 210 11.06 -11.42 9.34
CA LYS A 210 11.83 -12.58 8.88
C LYS A 210 11.58 -12.89 7.41
N GLY A 211 10.46 -12.43 6.84
CA GLY A 211 10.02 -12.76 5.48
C GLY A 211 9.57 -14.23 5.33
N GLU A 212 9.13 -14.84 6.44
CA GLU A 212 8.59 -16.19 6.45
C GLU A 212 7.06 -16.18 6.25
N ASN A 213 6.41 -15.11 6.70
CA ASN A 213 4.97 -14.92 6.63
C ASN A 213 4.61 -13.50 6.20
N PHE A 214 3.36 -13.32 5.83
CA PHE A 214 2.72 -12.00 5.77
C PHE A 214 1.36 -12.03 6.47
N TYR A 215 0.90 -10.88 6.91
CA TYR A 215 -0.41 -10.70 7.49
C TYR A 215 -1.35 -10.08 6.46
N LEU A 216 -2.43 -10.79 6.16
CA LEU A 216 -3.51 -10.32 5.31
C LEU A 216 -4.57 -9.66 6.19
N CYS A 217 -4.65 -8.33 6.14
CA CYS A 217 -5.57 -7.52 6.92
C CYS A 217 -6.72 -7.06 6.03
N THR A 218 -7.89 -7.64 6.21
CA THR A 218 -9.11 -7.33 5.44
C THR A 218 -10.25 -6.94 6.38
N ARG A 219 -11.40 -6.52 5.84
CA ARG A 219 -12.61 -6.30 6.66
C ARG A 219 -13.07 -7.56 7.39
N GLY A 220 -12.77 -8.76 6.88
CA GLY A 220 -13.10 -10.04 7.51
C GLY A 220 -12.15 -10.47 8.63
N GLY A 221 -11.16 -9.64 9.00
CA GLY A 221 -10.19 -9.92 10.05
C GLY A 221 -8.75 -10.04 9.54
N ILE A 222 -7.89 -10.57 10.40
CA ILE A 222 -6.47 -10.74 10.11
C ILE A 222 -6.15 -12.23 9.95
N LYS A 223 -5.43 -12.57 8.88
CA LYS A 223 -4.89 -13.92 8.67
C LYS A 223 -3.36 -13.85 8.51
N GLN A 224 -2.65 -14.73 9.17
CA GLN A 224 -1.24 -14.98 8.89
C GLN A 224 -1.14 -15.98 7.75
N VAL A 225 -0.34 -15.67 6.74
CA VAL A 225 -0.10 -16.54 5.56
C VAL A 225 1.39 -16.86 5.47
N THR A 226 1.74 -18.15 5.35
CA THR A 226 3.13 -18.60 5.21
C THR A 226 3.59 -18.46 3.77
N ILE A 227 4.69 -17.75 3.52
CA ILE A 227 5.22 -17.47 2.18
C ILE A 227 5.70 -18.75 1.48
N LYS A 228 6.16 -19.75 2.23
CA LYS A 228 6.67 -21.01 1.66
C LYS A 228 5.60 -21.79 0.89
N ASP A 229 4.40 -21.92 1.45
CA ASP A 229 3.37 -22.84 0.94
C ASP A 229 1.96 -22.25 0.86
N GLY A 230 1.77 -20.98 1.25
CA GLY A 230 0.48 -20.28 1.22
C GLY A 230 -0.51 -20.71 2.30
N LYS A 231 -0.11 -21.55 3.26
CA LYS A 231 -0.99 -21.94 4.36
C LYS A 231 -1.33 -20.74 5.22
N SER A 232 -2.59 -20.67 5.65
CA SER A 232 -3.08 -19.56 6.45
C SER A 232 -3.71 -20.02 7.76
N LYS A 233 -3.61 -19.13 8.76
CA LYS A 233 -4.32 -19.25 10.02
C LYS A 233 -4.88 -17.90 10.45
N PRO A 234 -6.07 -17.85 11.10
CA PRO A 234 -6.61 -16.62 11.64
C PRO A 234 -5.71 -16.10 12.78
N VAL A 235 -5.64 -14.78 12.90
CA VAL A 235 -5.08 -14.10 14.08
C VAL A 235 -6.28 -13.59 14.87
N ALA A 236 -6.59 -14.28 15.96
CA ALA A 236 -7.66 -13.86 16.88
C ALA A 236 -7.15 -12.73 17.79
N PHE A 237 -7.97 -11.73 17.98
CA PHE A 237 -7.77 -10.67 18.96
C PHE A 237 -9.13 -10.15 19.43
N ASP A 238 -9.17 -9.73 20.69
CA ASP A 238 -10.31 -9.02 21.26
C ASP A 238 -9.85 -7.64 21.72
N ALA A 239 -10.66 -6.63 21.45
CA ALA A 239 -10.42 -5.27 21.89
C ALA A 239 -11.71 -4.68 22.47
N ILE A 240 -11.63 -4.15 23.68
CA ILE A 240 -12.71 -3.42 24.32
C ILE A 240 -12.34 -1.94 24.30
N PHE A 241 -13.25 -1.08 23.85
CA PHE A 241 -13.07 0.37 23.91
C PHE A 241 -14.37 1.03 24.35
N ASP A 242 -14.23 2.17 25.01
CA ASP A 242 -15.36 2.98 25.42
C ASP A 242 -15.83 3.85 24.25
N TYR A 243 -16.98 3.50 23.67
CA TYR A 243 -17.54 4.20 22.52
C TYR A 243 -18.49 5.30 22.99
N GLN A 244 -18.14 6.55 22.68
CA GLN A 244 -18.91 7.74 23.01
C GLN A 244 -19.38 8.47 21.74
N PRO A 245 -20.52 8.09 21.15
CA PRO A 245 -20.95 8.59 19.85
C PRO A 245 -21.09 10.10 19.73
N ALA A 246 -21.49 10.78 20.81
CA ALA A 246 -21.63 12.23 20.84
C ALA A 246 -20.26 12.93 20.70
N LYS A 247 -19.27 12.46 21.48
CA LYS A 247 -17.90 13.00 21.39
C LYS A 247 -17.21 12.66 20.07
N GLU A 248 -17.50 11.49 19.49
CA GLU A 248 -17.00 11.13 18.18
C GLU A 248 -17.56 12.10 17.11
N ARG A 249 -18.86 12.42 17.14
CA ARG A 249 -19.45 13.40 16.21
C ARG A 249 -18.85 14.79 16.38
N GLU A 250 -18.63 15.25 17.59
CA GLU A 250 -17.93 16.52 17.84
C GLU A 250 -16.53 16.51 17.23
N TYR A 251 -15.76 15.44 17.47
CA TYR A 251 -14.41 15.31 16.90
C TYR A 251 -14.44 15.28 15.38
N ILE A 252 -15.32 14.49 14.75
CA ILE A 252 -15.43 14.40 13.29
C ILE A 252 -15.81 15.75 12.68
N PHE A 253 -16.73 16.48 13.31
CA PHE A 253 -17.15 17.81 12.87
C PHE A 253 -15.96 18.79 12.86
N ASP A 254 -15.27 18.91 13.99
CA ASP A 254 -14.10 19.80 14.11
C ASP A 254 -12.97 19.38 13.18
N HIS A 255 -12.78 18.08 13.02
CA HIS A 255 -11.76 17.54 12.09
C HIS A 255 -12.11 17.85 10.63
N ALA A 256 -13.36 17.66 10.20
CA ALA A 256 -13.81 17.97 8.84
C ALA A 256 -13.62 19.46 8.54
N TRP A 257 -14.06 20.33 9.45
CA TRP A 257 -13.86 21.76 9.35
C TRP A 257 -12.38 22.16 9.22
N GLN A 258 -11.51 21.59 10.07
CA GLN A 258 -10.06 21.85 10.03
C GLN A 258 -9.42 21.36 8.74
N GLN A 259 -9.82 20.18 8.23
CA GLN A 259 -9.29 19.65 6.97
C GLN A 259 -9.60 20.55 5.77
N VAL A 260 -10.79 21.14 5.75
CA VAL A 260 -11.13 22.15 4.73
C VAL A 260 -10.22 23.37 4.87
N LYS A 261 -10.09 23.91 6.09
CA LYS A 261 -9.24 25.08 6.35
C LYS A 261 -7.80 24.86 5.90
N ASP A 262 -7.24 23.67 6.14
CA ASP A 262 -5.83 23.38 5.86
C ASP A 262 -5.57 22.96 4.40
N LYS A 263 -6.58 22.45 3.70
CA LYS A 263 -6.38 21.76 2.41
C LYS A 263 -7.26 22.26 1.27
N PHE A 264 -8.13 23.23 1.51
CA PHE A 264 -8.92 23.77 0.41
C PHE A 264 -8.00 24.39 -0.64
N TYR A 265 -8.34 24.19 -1.92
CA TYR A 265 -7.46 24.58 -3.04
C TYR A 265 -7.23 26.09 -3.15
N LYS A 266 -8.08 26.91 -2.52
CA LYS A 266 -7.97 28.36 -2.44
C LYS A 266 -7.77 28.78 -0.98
N GLU A 267 -6.73 29.55 -0.70
CA GLU A 267 -6.38 29.99 0.66
C GLU A 267 -7.48 30.82 1.31
N ASP A 268 -8.20 31.65 0.54
CA ASP A 268 -9.29 32.49 1.00
C ASP A 268 -10.63 31.75 1.12
N ILE A 269 -10.66 30.46 0.86
CA ILE A 269 -11.85 29.61 0.87
C ILE A 269 -13.04 30.31 0.15
N HIS A 270 -12.82 30.83 -1.05
CA HIS A 270 -13.78 31.63 -1.83
C HIS A 270 -14.28 32.90 -1.14
N GLY A 271 -13.56 33.41 -0.13
CA GLY A 271 -13.95 34.61 0.63
C GLY A 271 -15.10 34.41 1.60
N ILE A 272 -15.46 33.16 1.93
CA ILE A 272 -16.52 32.86 2.91
C ILE A 272 -16.00 32.94 4.34
N ASP A 273 -16.91 33.27 5.29
CA ASP A 273 -16.61 33.24 6.72
C ASP A 273 -16.65 31.80 7.26
N TRP A 274 -15.58 31.04 7.00
CA TRP A 274 -15.50 29.63 7.37
C TRP A 274 -15.50 29.40 8.89
N GLU A 275 -14.96 30.34 9.67
CA GLU A 275 -15.02 30.32 11.14
C GLU A 275 -16.45 30.52 11.62
N GLY A 276 -17.18 31.51 11.09
CA GLY A 276 -18.58 31.75 11.42
C GLY A 276 -19.49 30.58 11.06
N TYR A 277 -19.23 29.89 9.96
CA TYR A 277 -19.97 28.67 9.62
C TYR A 277 -19.71 27.53 10.60
N ARG A 278 -18.48 27.36 11.08
CA ARG A 278 -18.22 26.40 12.15
C ARG A 278 -19.10 26.62 13.36
N ASP A 279 -19.18 27.86 13.87
CA ASP A 279 -19.97 28.20 15.05
C ASP A 279 -21.47 28.03 14.79
N THR A 280 -21.91 28.38 13.58
CA THR A 280 -23.31 28.26 13.15
C THR A 280 -23.77 26.80 13.14
N TYR A 281 -22.97 25.87 12.61
CA TYR A 281 -23.33 24.46 12.50
C TYR A 281 -23.05 23.69 13.78
N ARG A 282 -21.98 24.01 14.51
CA ARG A 282 -21.57 23.31 15.72
C ARG A 282 -22.66 23.32 16.82
N ARG A 283 -23.47 24.38 16.90
CA ARG A 283 -24.56 24.50 17.87
C ARG A 283 -25.65 23.43 17.76
N PHE A 284 -25.76 22.75 16.62
CA PHE A 284 -26.71 21.67 16.41
C PHE A 284 -26.24 20.32 16.91
N LEU A 285 -24.93 20.12 17.11
CA LEU A 285 -24.37 18.85 17.54
C LEU A 285 -25.01 18.23 18.78
N PRO A 286 -25.34 18.99 19.85
CA PRO A 286 -25.99 18.44 21.04
C PRO A 286 -27.39 17.84 20.77
N SER A 287 -28.05 18.26 19.69
CA SER A 287 -29.37 17.77 19.30
C SER A 287 -29.33 16.55 18.37
N ILE A 288 -28.16 16.21 17.88
CA ILE A 288 -27.99 15.10 16.92
C ILE A 288 -27.68 13.80 17.68
N ASN A 289 -28.54 12.81 17.51
CA ASN A 289 -28.43 11.54 18.18
C ASN A 289 -28.14 10.33 17.25
N ASN A 290 -28.12 10.55 15.94
CA ASN A 290 -27.85 9.52 14.93
C ASN A 290 -26.90 10.03 13.84
N ASN A 291 -26.37 9.11 13.05
CA ASN A 291 -25.36 9.45 12.04
C ASN A 291 -25.96 9.88 10.69
N TYR A 292 -27.25 9.70 10.45
CA TYR A 292 -27.93 10.24 9.27
C TYR A 292 -28.07 11.75 9.38
N ASP A 293 -28.65 12.24 10.50
CA ASP A 293 -28.76 13.67 10.78
C ASP A 293 -27.37 14.33 10.87
N PHE A 294 -26.39 13.60 11.39
CA PHE A 294 -25.00 14.09 11.42
C PHE A 294 -24.39 14.21 10.02
N GLN A 295 -24.66 13.27 9.13
CA GLN A 295 -24.27 13.36 7.72
C GLN A 295 -24.89 14.59 7.06
N ASP A 296 -26.19 14.84 7.29
CA ASP A 296 -26.89 15.98 6.73
C ASP A 296 -26.30 17.30 7.25
N LEU A 297 -26.04 17.42 8.55
CA LEU A 297 -25.34 18.57 9.13
C LEU A 297 -23.98 18.83 8.46
N LEU A 298 -23.17 17.79 8.29
CA LEU A 298 -21.87 17.93 7.63
C LEU A 298 -22.04 18.31 6.15
N SER A 299 -23.02 17.74 5.47
CA SER A 299 -23.27 18.04 4.05
C SER A 299 -23.71 19.48 3.84
N GLU A 300 -24.55 20.02 4.72
CA GLU A 300 -24.97 21.43 4.69
C GLU A 300 -23.79 22.35 4.95
N MET A 301 -23.01 22.12 6.02
CA MET A 301 -21.82 22.92 6.31
C MET A 301 -20.81 22.90 5.13
N LEU A 302 -20.56 21.73 4.54
CA LEU A 302 -19.65 21.62 3.41
C LEU A 302 -20.23 22.21 2.12
N GLY A 303 -21.55 22.29 1.99
CA GLY A 303 -22.25 22.96 0.89
C GLY A 303 -21.99 24.47 0.82
N GLU A 304 -21.71 25.11 1.95
CA GLU A 304 -21.38 26.54 2.03
C GLU A 304 -20.09 26.90 1.28
N LEU A 305 -19.23 25.91 1.04
CA LEU A 305 -18.00 26.08 0.24
C LEU A 305 -18.26 26.46 -1.22
N ASN A 306 -19.51 26.29 -1.70
CA ASN A 306 -19.89 26.53 -3.09
C ASN A 306 -18.90 25.87 -4.05
N GLY A 307 -18.53 24.64 -3.77
CA GLY A 307 -17.59 23.83 -4.54
C GLY A 307 -18.23 22.55 -5.07
N SER A 308 -17.68 22.03 -6.17
CA SER A 308 -18.08 20.72 -6.67
C SER A 308 -17.58 19.60 -5.75
N HIS A 309 -18.36 18.52 -5.61
CA HIS A 309 -18.02 17.33 -4.82
C HIS A 309 -17.83 17.57 -3.32
N THR A 310 -18.39 18.64 -2.76
CA THR A 310 -18.47 18.87 -1.33
C THR A 310 -19.67 18.15 -0.73
N GLY A 311 -19.53 17.59 0.48
CA GLY A 311 -20.59 16.88 1.17
C GLY A 311 -20.09 15.72 2.00
N ALA A 312 -21.00 15.07 2.72
CA ALA A 312 -20.72 13.90 3.53
C ALA A 312 -21.65 12.75 3.16
N ARG A 313 -21.24 11.52 3.43
CA ARG A 313 -22.08 10.32 3.25
C ARG A 313 -21.89 9.38 4.43
N TYR A 314 -22.97 8.81 4.89
CA TYR A 314 -22.96 7.78 5.93
C TYR A 314 -23.30 6.42 5.33
N TYR A 315 -22.47 5.43 5.59
CA TYR A 315 -22.70 4.04 5.21
C TYR A 315 -22.81 3.21 6.49
N PRO A 316 -24.03 2.77 6.86
CA PRO A 316 -24.20 1.97 8.07
C PRO A 316 -23.46 0.63 7.97
N ASN A 317 -22.83 0.22 9.07
CA ASN A 317 -22.27 -1.11 9.21
C ASN A 317 -23.36 -2.07 9.62
N GLY A 318 -23.64 -3.07 8.81
CA GLY A 318 -24.62 -4.14 9.12
C GLY A 318 -25.51 -4.49 7.94
N PRO A 319 -26.37 -5.49 8.10
CA PRO A 319 -27.31 -5.86 7.06
C PRO A 319 -28.33 -4.73 6.89
N THR A 320 -28.38 -4.15 5.71
CA THR A 320 -29.44 -3.23 5.33
C THR A 320 -30.68 -4.04 4.93
N LEU A 321 -31.79 -3.82 5.63
CA LEU A 321 -33.09 -4.31 5.16
C LEU A 321 -33.54 -3.42 4.01
N SER A 322 -33.53 -3.96 2.81
CA SER A 322 -34.09 -3.26 1.65
C SER A 322 -35.61 -3.33 1.70
N THR A 323 -36.27 -2.19 1.60
CA THR A 323 -37.73 -2.14 1.40
C THR A 323 -38.06 -2.80 0.06
N ALA A 324 -39.09 -3.66 0.04
CA ALA A 324 -39.53 -4.27 -1.21
C ALA A 324 -39.95 -3.18 -2.22
N ASN A 325 -39.45 -3.34 -3.44
CA ASN A 325 -39.87 -2.47 -4.54
C ASN A 325 -41.20 -2.98 -5.08
N PHE A 326 -42.20 -2.10 -5.18
CA PHE A 326 -43.52 -2.43 -5.74
C PHE A 326 -43.50 -2.67 -7.27
N GLY A 327 -42.37 -2.42 -7.95
CA GLY A 327 -42.28 -2.52 -9.41
C GLY A 327 -43.14 -1.48 -10.16
N VAL A 328 -43.46 -0.37 -9.51
CA VAL A 328 -44.29 0.70 -10.09
C VAL A 328 -43.40 1.77 -10.72
N PHE A 329 -43.70 2.10 -11.95
CA PHE A 329 -43.14 3.27 -12.63
C PHE A 329 -44.18 4.37 -12.62
N PHE A 330 -43.79 5.56 -12.21
CA PHE A 330 -44.68 6.73 -12.25
C PHE A 330 -44.60 7.38 -13.62
N ASP A 331 -45.74 7.51 -14.28
CA ASP A 331 -45.85 8.33 -15.51
C ASP A 331 -45.84 9.81 -15.11
N GLN A 332 -44.87 10.58 -15.56
CA GLN A 332 -44.70 12.00 -15.29
C GLN A 332 -45.27 12.88 -16.42
N SER A 333 -45.98 12.33 -17.37
CA SER A 333 -46.61 13.05 -18.47
C SER A 333 -47.92 13.70 -17.99
N TYR A 334 -47.80 14.84 -17.29
CA TYR A 334 -48.90 15.81 -17.09
C TYR A 334 -48.46 17.19 -17.52
#